data_da6c2be92d498f1b61895bf6ebafa716
#
_entry.id   da6c2be92d498f1b61895bf6ebafa716
#
_cell.length_a   1.000
_cell.length_b   1.000
_cell.length_c   1.000
_cell.angle_alpha   90.00
_cell.angle_beta   90.00
_cell.angle_gamma   90.00
#
_symmetry.space_group_name_H-M   'P 1'
#
loop_
_entity.id
_entity.type
_entity.pdbx_description
1 polymer ?
#
loop_
_entity_poly.entity_id
_entity_poly.type
_entity_poly.pdbx_seq_one_letter_code
_entity_poly.pdbx_strand_id
1 'polypeptide(L)'
;MKIGIDIGGSHVAIGLINGNGKIIAKEDQDLNNDLRSKDYCKKLVNTIIELITKILEEKKIDIKEISLIGIAIPGTVSETHIIKAKNLHIKDFNIVSEINKYFNIPIVLRNDAKCSAIAEKEYGSLKKYDDALFLTIGTGIGGAVYLGGKLLKPKKYEGFEIGHMVIKKDGIKCNCGRKGCFEKYASMKTFKDRIQSKFNNKNLTGKEIKELLTDKYYQKEIEEIIDEYIEDLSIGLANLINIFEPEVISIGGGFVHFKDILLEKLVNKLNKEDMLFNNQAVPKIITAKLKNDAGIVGSVIEYKD
;
A
#
# COMPACT_ATOMS: atom_id res chain seq x y z
N MET A 1 4.34 20.38 15.26
CA MET A 1 3.88 19.81 13.99
C MET A 1 4.67 18.56 13.64
N LYS A 2 4.29 17.77 12.62
CA LYS A 2 4.99 16.56 12.20
C LYS A 2 5.18 16.58 10.70
N ILE A 3 6.21 15.90 10.19
CA ILE A 3 6.46 15.70 8.74
C ILE A 3 6.28 14.23 8.42
N GLY A 4 5.33 13.93 7.55
CA GLY A 4 5.13 12.59 7.00
C GLY A 4 5.72 12.49 5.59
N ILE A 5 6.41 11.39 5.32
CA ILE A 5 7.07 11.10 4.05
C ILE A 5 6.52 9.78 3.54
N ASP A 6 6.10 9.75 2.30
CA ASP A 6 5.68 8.52 1.59
C ASP A 6 6.58 8.31 0.37
N ILE A 7 7.40 7.27 0.42
CA ILE A 7 8.35 6.91 -0.63
C ILE A 7 7.72 5.81 -1.47
N GLY A 8 7.25 6.16 -2.66
CA GLY A 8 6.74 5.21 -3.63
C GLY A 8 7.81 4.66 -4.57
N GLY A 9 7.40 3.81 -5.51
CA GLY A 9 8.31 3.23 -6.52
C GLY A 9 8.86 4.23 -7.52
N SER A 10 8.21 5.37 -7.72
CA SER A 10 8.54 6.38 -8.73
C SER A 10 8.49 7.81 -8.23
N HIS A 11 8.06 8.05 -7.00
CA HIS A 11 7.89 9.38 -6.44
C HIS A 11 8.11 9.40 -4.93
N VAL A 12 8.41 10.57 -4.39
CA VAL A 12 8.39 10.87 -2.95
C VAL A 12 7.35 11.96 -2.72
N ALA A 13 6.46 11.74 -1.77
CA ALA A 13 5.50 12.73 -1.32
C ALA A 13 5.74 13.07 0.15
N ILE A 14 5.71 14.36 0.49
CA ILE A 14 5.96 14.86 1.85
C ILE A 14 4.79 15.73 2.26
N GLY A 15 4.30 15.54 3.48
CA GLY A 15 3.23 16.33 4.06
C GLY A 15 3.62 16.94 5.41
N LEU A 16 3.31 18.21 5.61
CA LEU A 16 3.34 18.86 6.89
C LEU A 16 1.99 18.64 7.59
N ILE A 17 2.03 18.06 8.78
CA ILE A 17 0.84 17.57 9.49
C ILE A 17 0.70 18.33 10.81
N ASN A 18 -0.49 18.87 11.06
CA ASN A 18 -0.80 19.54 12.30
C ASN A 18 -1.17 18.54 13.43
N GLY A 19 -1.40 19.07 14.65
CA GLY A 19 -1.76 18.27 15.82
C GLY A 19 -3.04 17.43 15.68
N ASN A 20 -3.92 17.77 14.74
CA ASN A 20 -5.17 17.07 14.47
C ASN A 20 -5.04 16.00 13.35
N GLY A 21 -3.83 15.71 12.90
CA GLY A 21 -3.57 14.73 11.82
C GLY A 21 -3.90 15.24 10.41
N LYS A 22 -4.17 16.55 10.23
CA LYS A 22 -4.51 17.13 8.92
C LYS A 22 -3.24 17.59 8.23
N ILE A 23 -3.09 17.24 6.95
CA ILE A 23 -2.06 17.77 6.06
C ILE A 23 -2.38 19.24 5.76
N ILE A 24 -1.45 20.14 6.08
CA ILE A 24 -1.57 21.60 5.89
C ILE A 24 -0.69 22.12 4.75
N ALA A 25 0.30 21.34 4.33
CA ALA A 25 1.07 21.55 3.11
C ALA A 25 1.55 20.19 2.58
N LYS A 26 1.72 20.09 1.27
CA LYS A 26 2.18 18.87 0.62
C LYS A 26 3.06 19.23 -0.58
N GLU A 27 4.17 18.53 -0.70
CA GLU A 27 5.06 18.55 -1.86
C GLU A 27 5.29 17.12 -2.33
N ASP A 28 5.46 16.95 -3.63
CA ASP A 28 5.83 15.69 -4.22
C ASP A 28 6.83 15.88 -5.37
N GLN A 29 7.63 14.87 -5.59
CA GLN A 29 8.63 14.86 -6.67
C GLN A 29 8.76 13.46 -7.23
N ASP A 30 8.81 13.39 -8.56
CA ASP A 30 9.15 12.16 -9.26
C ASP A 30 10.62 11.80 -9.01
N LEU A 31 10.84 10.55 -8.61
CA LEU A 31 12.18 9.98 -8.55
C LEU A 31 12.60 9.61 -9.96
N ASN A 32 13.57 10.36 -10.51
CA ASN A 32 14.19 10.02 -11.79
C ASN A 32 14.68 8.57 -11.77
N ASN A 33 14.25 7.79 -12.76
CA ASN A 33 14.28 6.32 -12.83
C ASN A 33 15.67 5.66 -12.86
N ASP A 34 16.73 6.32 -12.42
CA ASP A 34 18.04 5.68 -12.26
C ASP A 34 18.17 4.94 -10.91
N LEU A 35 17.16 4.08 -10.62
CA LEU A 35 17.11 3.23 -9.42
C LEU A 35 18.33 2.30 -9.28
N ARG A 36 19.14 2.15 -10.34
CA ARG A 36 20.33 1.30 -10.35
C ARG A 36 21.63 2.08 -10.15
N SER A 37 21.58 3.41 -10.06
CA SER A 37 22.78 4.18 -9.83
C SER A 37 23.35 3.93 -8.43
N LYS A 38 24.66 3.89 -8.30
CA LYS A 38 25.34 3.75 -7.00
C LYS A 38 24.96 4.88 -6.04
N ASP A 39 24.53 6.03 -6.58
CA ASP A 39 24.17 7.23 -5.82
C ASP A 39 22.67 7.37 -5.55
N TYR A 40 21.86 6.36 -5.90
CA TYR A 40 20.40 6.45 -5.76
C TYR A 40 19.95 6.78 -4.32
N CYS A 41 20.49 6.10 -3.32
CA CYS A 41 20.18 6.36 -1.91
C CYS A 41 20.53 7.79 -1.49
N LYS A 42 21.67 8.32 -1.97
CA LYS A 42 22.09 9.70 -1.71
C LYS A 42 21.15 10.71 -2.37
N LYS A 43 20.78 10.46 -3.62
CA LYS A 43 19.78 11.29 -4.34
C LYS A 43 18.44 11.29 -3.63
N LEU A 44 17.95 10.11 -3.19
CA LEU A 44 16.72 9.99 -2.43
C LEU A 44 16.75 10.85 -1.15
N VAL A 45 17.83 10.75 -0.37
CA VAL A 45 18.00 11.57 0.85
C VAL A 45 18.01 13.05 0.51
N ASN A 46 18.77 13.48 -0.50
CA ASN A 46 18.81 14.88 -0.92
C ASN A 46 17.42 15.40 -1.33
N THR A 47 16.69 14.64 -2.14
CA THR A 47 15.30 14.99 -2.51
C THR A 47 14.41 15.17 -1.28
N ILE A 48 14.50 14.26 -0.30
CA ILE A 48 13.74 14.37 0.95
C ILE A 48 14.10 15.67 1.68
N ILE A 49 15.38 15.99 1.80
CA ILE A 49 15.85 17.19 2.50
C ILE A 49 15.37 18.45 1.78
N GLU A 50 15.50 18.51 0.45
CA GLU A 50 15.04 19.62 -0.37
C GLU A 50 13.54 19.87 -0.22
N LEU A 51 12.72 18.82 -0.27
CA LEU A 51 11.27 18.93 -0.12
C LEU A 51 10.85 19.36 1.30
N ILE A 52 11.52 18.85 2.34
CA ILE A 52 11.27 19.28 3.72
C ILE A 52 11.60 20.77 3.86
N THR A 53 12.79 21.20 3.41
CA THR A 53 13.23 22.58 3.49
C THR A 53 12.26 23.50 2.75
N LYS A 54 11.86 23.13 1.54
CA LYS A 54 10.90 23.89 0.74
C LYS A 54 9.56 24.10 1.47
N ILE A 55 8.97 23.04 2.03
CA ILE A 55 7.69 23.14 2.78
C ILE A 55 7.83 24.08 3.98
N LEU A 56 8.93 23.98 4.73
CA LEU A 56 9.16 24.79 5.92
C LEU A 56 9.35 26.28 5.56
N GLU A 57 10.12 26.58 4.51
CA GLU A 57 10.31 27.94 4.02
C GLU A 57 9.02 28.57 3.52
N GLU A 58 8.26 27.86 2.67
CA GLU A 58 6.97 28.34 2.15
C GLU A 58 5.93 28.61 3.24
N LYS A 59 5.93 27.81 4.30
CA LYS A 59 5.01 27.96 5.44
C LYS A 59 5.58 28.85 6.53
N LYS A 60 6.83 29.32 6.42
CA LYS A 60 7.54 30.12 7.44
C LYS A 60 7.56 29.45 8.81
N ILE A 61 7.87 28.15 8.82
CA ILE A 61 7.90 27.31 10.02
C ILE A 61 9.35 26.99 10.36
N ASP A 62 9.73 27.22 11.63
CA ASP A 62 11.04 26.81 12.12
C ASP A 62 11.08 25.27 12.27
N ILE A 63 12.17 24.65 11.88
CA ILE A 63 12.41 23.21 12.03
C ILE A 63 12.23 22.74 13.49
N LYS A 64 12.48 23.60 14.46
CA LYS A 64 12.27 23.34 15.90
C LYS A 64 10.81 23.12 16.28
N GLU A 65 9.87 23.54 15.45
CA GLU A 65 8.44 23.28 15.64
C GLU A 65 8.02 21.87 15.19
N ILE A 66 8.93 21.16 14.52
CA ILE A 66 8.69 19.79 14.07
C ILE A 66 9.12 18.81 15.16
N SER A 67 8.15 18.06 15.68
CA SER A 67 8.38 17.09 16.77
C SER A 67 8.72 15.69 16.28
N LEU A 68 8.40 15.34 15.03
CA LEU A 68 8.58 13.99 14.46
C LEU A 68 8.67 14.03 12.95
N ILE A 69 9.54 13.23 12.38
CA ILE A 69 9.56 12.86 10.97
C ILE A 69 9.15 11.38 10.86
N GLY A 70 8.08 11.09 10.11
CA GLY A 70 7.65 9.73 9.81
C GLY A 70 7.97 9.37 8.36
N ILE A 71 8.47 8.16 8.12
CA ILE A 71 8.83 7.68 6.79
C ILE A 71 8.05 6.39 6.50
N ALA A 72 7.22 6.42 5.48
CA ALA A 72 6.59 5.26 4.87
C ALA A 72 7.38 4.83 3.63
N ILE A 73 7.73 3.53 3.52
CA ILE A 73 8.50 3.00 2.39
C ILE A 73 8.10 1.56 2.08
N PRO A 74 8.05 1.14 0.80
CA PRO A 74 7.77 -0.24 0.46
C PRO A 74 8.93 -1.17 0.83
N GLY A 75 8.61 -2.37 1.30
CA GLY A 75 9.57 -3.41 1.63
C GLY A 75 9.75 -3.64 3.12
N THR A 76 10.84 -4.34 3.47
CA THR A 76 11.15 -4.72 4.85
C THR A 76 12.04 -3.67 5.50
N VAL A 77 11.63 -3.16 6.64
CA VAL A 77 12.35 -2.15 7.42
C VAL A 77 12.63 -2.63 8.85
N SER A 78 13.60 -2.00 9.50
CA SER A 78 13.80 -2.00 10.94
C SER A 78 13.59 -0.58 11.47
N GLU A 79 13.89 -0.32 12.73
CA GLU A 79 13.75 1.00 13.34
C GLU A 79 14.53 2.10 12.60
N THR A 80 15.67 1.75 11.99
CA THR A 80 16.59 2.73 11.36
C THR A 80 16.94 2.41 9.92
N HIS A 81 16.80 1.13 9.49
CA HIS A 81 17.29 0.69 8.19
C HIS A 81 16.16 0.22 7.27
N ILE A 82 16.31 0.57 6.01
CA ILE A 82 15.64 -0.13 4.91
C ILE A 82 16.43 -1.43 4.68
N ILE A 83 15.95 -2.53 5.26
CA ILE A 83 16.60 -3.85 5.12
C ILE A 83 16.56 -4.29 3.66
N LYS A 84 15.40 -4.14 3.02
CA LYS A 84 15.23 -4.50 1.62
C LYS A 84 13.99 -3.86 1.00
N ALA A 85 14.19 -3.00 0.01
CA ALA A 85 13.14 -2.46 -0.83
C ALA A 85 13.43 -2.84 -2.30
N LYS A 86 12.87 -3.98 -2.77
CA LYS A 86 13.19 -4.54 -4.08
C LYS A 86 12.83 -3.61 -5.23
N ASN A 87 11.68 -2.97 -5.15
CA ASN A 87 11.18 -2.06 -6.19
C ASN A 87 12.02 -0.78 -6.30
N LEU A 88 12.76 -0.44 -5.26
CA LEU A 88 13.66 0.71 -5.19
C LEU A 88 15.15 0.29 -5.32
N HIS A 89 15.44 -1.00 -5.48
CA HIS A 89 16.80 -1.55 -5.50
C HIS A 89 17.65 -1.19 -4.28
N ILE A 90 17.02 -0.89 -3.13
CA ILE A 90 17.69 -0.58 -1.88
C ILE A 90 17.88 -1.86 -1.05
N LYS A 91 19.07 -1.99 -0.47
CA LYS A 91 19.41 -3.06 0.46
C LYS A 91 20.31 -2.52 1.56
N ASP A 92 19.93 -2.79 2.83
CA ASP A 92 20.71 -2.46 4.03
C ASP A 92 21.19 -0.99 4.06
N PHE A 93 20.23 -0.06 4.06
CA PHE A 93 20.52 1.37 4.03
C PHE A 93 19.94 2.07 5.27
N ASN A 94 20.80 2.71 6.06
CA ASN A 94 20.40 3.48 7.24
C ASN A 94 19.90 4.87 6.87
N ILE A 95 18.67 4.95 6.39
CA ILE A 95 18.04 6.21 5.97
C ILE A 95 17.87 7.18 7.15
N VAL A 96 17.61 6.67 8.34
CA VAL A 96 17.41 7.49 9.55
C VAL A 96 18.70 8.23 9.89
N SER A 97 19.85 7.55 9.90
CA SER A 97 21.14 8.19 10.14
C SER A 97 21.47 9.26 9.09
N GLU A 98 21.14 8.99 7.83
CA GLU A 98 21.43 9.95 6.76
C GLU A 98 20.60 11.23 6.87
N ILE A 99 19.31 11.13 7.20
CA ILE A 99 18.43 12.29 7.40
C ILE A 99 18.79 13.04 8.69
N ASN A 100 19.18 12.32 9.75
CA ASN A 100 19.58 12.93 11.03
C ASN A 100 20.85 13.79 10.94
N LYS A 101 21.66 13.66 9.88
CA LYS A 101 22.79 14.59 9.63
C LYS A 101 22.33 16.02 9.38
N TYR A 102 21.07 16.20 8.95
CA TYR A 102 20.50 17.50 8.58
C TYR A 102 19.45 17.99 9.58
N PHE A 103 18.66 17.06 10.11
CA PHE A 103 17.57 17.38 11.03
C PHE A 103 17.72 16.56 12.31
N ASN A 104 18.01 17.21 13.43
CA ASN A 104 18.10 16.56 14.74
C ASN A 104 16.71 16.40 15.36
N ILE A 105 15.87 15.56 14.73
CA ILE A 105 14.46 15.32 15.08
C ILE A 105 14.25 13.80 15.15
N PRO A 106 13.42 13.29 16.09
CA PRO A 106 13.03 11.88 16.11
C PRO A 106 12.48 11.44 14.75
N ILE A 107 12.96 10.28 14.26
CA ILE A 107 12.50 9.70 12.99
C ILE A 107 11.91 8.33 13.24
N VAL A 108 10.75 8.06 12.65
CA VAL A 108 10.11 6.75 12.62
C VAL A 108 10.07 6.24 11.19
N LEU A 109 10.56 5.01 10.99
CA LEU A 109 10.58 4.32 9.70
C LEU A 109 9.62 3.14 9.72
N ARG A 110 8.71 3.04 8.74
CA ARG A 110 7.69 1.98 8.65
C ARG A 110 7.45 1.54 7.20
N ASN A 111 6.90 0.34 7.08
CA ASN A 111 6.37 -0.13 5.81
C ASN A 111 5.15 0.71 5.37
N ASP A 112 5.04 1.02 4.06
CA ASP A 112 4.01 1.86 3.46
C ASP A 112 2.57 1.33 3.67
N ALA A 113 2.36 0.01 3.50
CA ALA A 113 1.05 -0.60 3.73
C ALA A 113 0.64 -0.53 5.20
N LYS A 114 1.60 -0.63 6.13
CA LYS A 114 1.34 -0.44 7.57
C LYS A 114 0.95 1.00 7.88
N CYS A 115 1.69 1.98 7.34
CA CYS A 115 1.34 3.39 7.49
C CYS A 115 -0.08 3.66 6.99
N SER A 116 -0.43 3.15 5.81
CA SER A 116 -1.77 3.31 5.25
C SER A 116 -2.85 2.69 6.15
N ALA A 117 -2.60 1.50 6.68
CA ALA A 117 -3.53 0.84 7.62
C ALA A 117 -3.72 1.63 8.92
N ILE A 118 -2.63 2.17 9.47
CA ILE A 118 -2.65 3.00 10.68
C ILE A 118 -3.47 4.27 10.45
N ALA A 119 -3.29 4.94 9.32
CA ALA A 119 -4.05 6.12 8.96
C ALA A 119 -5.55 5.81 8.80
N GLU A 120 -5.89 4.70 8.14
CA GLU A 120 -7.28 4.26 7.95
C GLU A 120 -7.94 3.83 9.27
N LYS A 121 -7.19 3.29 10.22
CA LYS A 121 -7.70 2.97 11.57
C LYS A 121 -7.97 4.24 12.38
N GLU A 122 -7.10 5.22 12.33
CA GLU A 122 -7.21 6.46 13.12
C GLU A 122 -8.24 7.43 12.53
N TYR A 123 -8.19 7.67 11.21
CA TYR A 123 -8.97 8.72 10.56
C TYR A 123 -9.89 8.24 9.45
N GLY A 124 -9.79 6.98 9.04
CA GLY A 124 -10.40 6.51 7.80
C GLY A 124 -11.50 5.48 7.95
N SER A 125 -11.42 4.48 7.08
CA SER A 125 -12.46 3.45 6.89
C SER A 125 -12.53 2.43 8.03
N LEU A 126 -11.42 2.22 8.76
CA LEU A 126 -11.30 1.20 9.81
C LEU A 126 -11.58 1.72 11.23
N LYS A 127 -11.84 3.01 11.41
CA LYS A 127 -11.94 3.68 12.73
C LYS A 127 -12.91 3.01 13.72
N LYS A 128 -13.97 2.37 13.23
CA LYS A 128 -15.05 1.82 14.05
C LYS A 128 -14.95 0.31 14.32
N TYR A 129 -13.91 -0.36 13.79
CA TYR A 129 -13.80 -1.81 13.79
C TYR A 129 -12.57 -2.25 14.58
N ASP A 130 -12.73 -3.22 15.46
CA ASP A 130 -11.62 -3.74 16.26
C ASP A 130 -10.92 -4.90 15.56
N ASP A 131 -11.66 -5.78 14.89
CA ASP A 131 -11.10 -6.86 14.10
C ASP A 131 -11.22 -6.53 12.61
N ALA A 132 -10.10 -6.14 12.02
CA ALA A 132 -10.10 -5.59 10.68
C ALA A 132 -8.88 -6.03 9.85
N LEU A 133 -9.11 -6.21 8.55
CA LEU A 133 -8.04 -6.34 7.57
C LEU A 133 -7.94 -5.05 6.74
N PHE A 134 -6.73 -4.60 6.53
CA PHE A 134 -6.39 -3.62 5.51
C PHE A 134 -5.57 -4.28 4.42
N LEU A 135 -5.98 -4.08 3.17
CA LEU A 135 -5.18 -4.46 2.01
C LEU A 135 -4.94 -3.24 1.13
N THR A 136 -3.71 -3.05 0.70
CA THR A 136 -3.39 -2.16 -0.41
C THR A 136 -3.12 -3.00 -1.65
N ILE A 137 -3.98 -2.86 -2.66
CA ILE A 137 -3.89 -3.59 -3.93
C ILE A 137 -3.51 -2.59 -5.02
N GLY A 138 -2.22 -2.56 -5.34
CA GLY A 138 -1.60 -1.64 -6.31
C GLY A 138 -0.68 -2.37 -7.26
N THR A 139 0.56 -1.91 -7.41
CA THR A 139 1.64 -2.62 -8.14
C THR A 139 1.91 -3.98 -7.51
N GLY A 140 1.82 -4.05 -6.18
CA GLY A 140 1.86 -5.26 -5.37
C GLY A 140 0.63 -5.39 -4.48
N ILE A 141 0.69 -6.32 -3.51
CA ILE A 141 -0.30 -6.48 -2.45
C ILE A 141 0.42 -6.41 -1.11
N GLY A 142 0.10 -5.38 -0.34
CA GLY A 142 0.49 -5.25 1.05
C GLY A 142 -0.73 -5.24 1.98
N GLY A 143 -0.52 -5.25 3.29
CA GLY A 143 -1.63 -5.16 4.21
C GLY A 143 -1.25 -5.17 5.68
N ALA A 144 -2.28 -5.10 6.51
CA ALA A 144 -2.19 -5.14 7.96
C ALA A 144 -3.42 -5.77 8.57
N VAL A 145 -3.26 -6.33 9.76
CA VAL A 145 -4.30 -7.00 10.53
C VAL A 145 -4.46 -6.31 11.87
N TYR A 146 -5.69 -5.98 12.22
CA TYR A 146 -6.08 -5.52 13.54
C TYR A 146 -6.88 -6.62 14.23
N LEU A 147 -6.55 -6.94 15.48
CA LEU A 147 -7.28 -7.85 16.36
C LEU A 147 -7.47 -7.20 17.72
N GLY A 148 -8.72 -7.13 18.20
CA GLY A 148 -9.06 -6.44 19.44
C GLY A 148 -8.63 -4.96 19.44
N GLY A 149 -8.76 -4.27 18.30
CA GLY A 149 -8.38 -2.87 18.13
C GLY A 149 -6.88 -2.62 18.00
N LYS A 150 -6.04 -3.66 18.13
CA LYS A 150 -4.58 -3.55 18.07
C LYS A 150 -4.02 -4.06 16.75
N LEU A 151 -3.06 -3.33 16.18
CA LEU A 151 -2.35 -3.80 15.01
C LEU A 151 -1.48 -5.01 15.38
N LEU A 152 -1.64 -6.08 14.64
CA LEU A 152 -0.83 -7.27 14.81
C LEU A 152 0.59 -7.00 14.29
N LYS A 153 1.56 -6.91 15.22
CA LYS A 153 2.95 -6.55 14.94
C LYS A 153 3.89 -7.66 15.40
N PRO A 154 4.57 -8.35 14.48
CA PRO A 154 5.65 -9.28 14.84
C PRO A 154 6.83 -8.57 15.47
N LYS A 155 7.52 -9.26 16.41
CA LYS A 155 8.64 -8.66 17.18
C LYS A 155 9.86 -8.29 16.34
N LYS A 156 10.14 -8.99 15.24
CA LYS A 156 11.43 -8.86 14.53
C LYS A 156 11.37 -7.95 13.31
N TYR A 157 10.34 -8.09 12.52
CA TYR A 157 10.11 -7.31 11.31
C TYR A 157 8.64 -6.90 11.23
N GLU A 158 8.30 -5.98 10.34
CA GLU A 158 6.92 -5.54 10.17
C GLU A 158 5.92 -6.68 9.87
N GLY A 159 6.38 -7.77 9.27
CA GLY A 159 5.61 -9.00 9.02
C GLY A 159 4.35 -8.82 8.16
N PHE A 160 3.49 -9.86 8.18
CA PHE A 160 2.23 -9.84 7.43
C PHE A 160 2.39 -9.55 5.94
N GLU A 161 3.35 -10.22 5.32
CA GLU A 161 3.60 -10.18 3.88
C GLU A 161 2.51 -10.99 3.15
N ILE A 162 1.24 -10.55 3.28
CA ILE A 162 0.06 -11.27 2.78
C ILE A 162 0.07 -11.43 1.26
N GLY A 163 0.63 -10.47 0.53
CA GLY A 163 0.81 -10.57 -0.91
C GLY A 163 1.73 -11.72 -1.34
N HIS A 164 2.55 -12.23 -0.42
CA HIS A 164 3.44 -13.36 -0.69
C HIS A 164 2.90 -14.71 -0.18
N MET A 165 1.68 -14.77 0.30
CA MET A 165 0.94 -15.99 0.54
C MET A 165 0.79 -16.79 -0.79
N VAL A 166 1.07 -18.09 -0.78
CA VAL A 166 0.98 -18.93 -1.99
C VAL A 166 -0.47 -19.34 -2.19
N ILE A 167 -1.07 -18.93 -3.30
CA ILE A 167 -2.42 -19.31 -3.71
C ILE A 167 -2.43 -20.31 -4.87
N LYS A 168 -1.32 -20.44 -5.60
CA LYS A 168 -1.16 -21.43 -6.69
C LYS A 168 0.17 -22.18 -6.54
N LYS A 169 0.11 -23.47 -6.20
CA LYS A 169 1.30 -24.31 -6.13
C LYS A 169 2.01 -24.32 -7.50
N ASP A 170 3.33 -24.18 -7.49
CA ASP A 170 4.19 -24.17 -8.68
C ASP A 170 3.84 -23.09 -9.73
N GLY A 171 3.08 -22.09 -9.35
CA GLY A 171 2.63 -21.01 -10.22
C GLY A 171 3.73 -20.00 -10.61
N ILE A 172 3.31 -18.80 -10.96
CA ILE A 172 4.18 -17.72 -11.48
C ILE A 172 5.30 -17.39 -10.50
N LYS A 173 6.53 -17.24 -11.00
CA LYS A 173 7.70 -16.83 -10.20
C LYS A 173 7.49 -15.41 -9.66
N CYS A 174 7.62 -15.25 -8.36
CA CYS A 174 7.53 -13.98 -7.66
C CYS A 174 8.92 -13.37 -7.44
N ASN A 175 8.98 -12.03 -7.41
CA ASN A 175 10.20 -11.29 -7.09
C ASN A 175 10.75 -11.58 -5.68
N CYS A 176 9.92 -12.11 -4.75
CA CYS A 176 10.39 -12.56 -3.44
C CYS A 176 11.27 -13.83 -3.49
N GLY A 177 11.34 -14.51 -4.65
CA GLY A 177 12.07 -15.77 -4.87
C GLY A 177 11.19 -17.01 -4.85
N ARG A 178 9.95 -16.92 -4.36
CA ARG A 178 8.96 -18.02 -4.32
C ARG A 178 8.15 -18.09 -5.62
N LYS A 179 7.29 -19.10 -5.73
CA LYS A 179 6.31 -19.22 -6.82
C LYS A 179 4.89 -19.20 -6.27
N GLY A 180 3.93 -18.76 -7.08
CA GLY A 180 2.51 -18.83 -6.77
C GLY A 180 1.99 -17.80 -5.78
N CYS A 181 2.75 -16.73 -5.49
CA CYS A 181 2.35 -15.69 -4.55
C CYS A 181 1.08 -14.95 -4.98
N PHE A 182 0.18 -14.67 -4.07
CA PHE A 182 -1.09 -13.95 -4.25
C PHE A 182 -0.93 -12.66 -5.08
N GLU A 183 0.07 -11.85 -4.80
CA GLU A 183 0.39 -10.63 -5.52
C GLU A 183 0.53 -10.84 -7.05
N LYS A 184 1.06 -11.98 -7.47
CA LYS A 184 1.30 -12.29 -8.90
C LYS A 184 0.02 -12.57 -9.68
N TYR A 185 -1.10 -12.75 -9.00
CA TYR A 185 -2.40 -13.06 -9.58
C TYR A 185 -3.44 -11.97 -9.35
N ALA A 186 -3.40 -11.32 -8.19
CA ALA A 186 -4.45 -10.42 -7.74
C ALA A 186 -3.99 -8.96 -7.51
N SER A 187 -2.76 -8.57 -7.87
CA SER A 187 -2.38 -7.15 -7.88
C SER A 187 -3.09 -6.39 -9.01
N MET A 188 -3.28 -5.08 -8.84
CA MET A 188 -3.81 -4.22 -9.93
C MET A 188 -2.86 -4.16 -11.12
N LYS A 189 -1.57 -4.33 -10.88
CA LYS A 189 -0.62 -4.48 -11.98
C LYS A 189 -0.97 -5.71 -12.81
N THR A 190 -1.18 -6.86 -12.20
CA THR A 190 -1.55 -8.10 -12.89
C THR A 190 -2.87 -7.95 -13.64
N PHE A 191 -3.88 -7.31 -13.03
CA PHE A 191 -5.15 -7.03 -13.68
C PHE A 191 -4.96 -6.20 -14.96
N LYS A 192 -4.21 -5.10 -14.87
CA LYS A 192 -3.90 -4.25 -16.03
C LYS A 192 -3.08 -4.98 -17.08
N ASP A 193 -2.08 -5.77 -16.68
CA ASP A 193 -1.25 -6.55 -17.59
C ASP A 193 -2.10 -7.58 -18.40
N ARG A 194 -3.11 -8.22 -17.78
CA ARG A 194 -4.05 -9.12 -18.48
C ARG A 194 -4.84 -8.37 -19.57
N ILE A 195 -5.39 -7.19 -19.24
CA ILE A 195 -6.13 -6.36 -20.19
C ILE A 195 -5.22 -5.91 -21.33
N GLN A 196 -4.06 -5.34 -21.00
CA GLN A 196 -3.09 -4.88 -22.00
C GLN A 196 -2.64 -6.01 -22.94
N SER A 197 -2.48 -7.21 -22.41
CA SER A 197 -2.11 -8.39 -23.22
C SER A 197 -3.24 -8.83 -24.13
N LYS A 198 -4.50 -8.84 -23.65
CA LYS A 198 -5.66 -9.22 -24.44
C LYS A 198 -5.87 -8.29 -25.63
N PHE A 199 -5.67 -6.99 -25.43
CA PHE A 199 -5.84 -5.97 -26.46
C PHE A 199 -4.56 -5.60 -27.21
N ASN A 200 -3.46 -6.36 -27.02
CA ASN A 200 -2.15 -6.11 -27.65
C ASN A 200 -1.65 -4.65 -27.52
N ASN A 201 -2.00 -3.97 -26.44
CA ASN A 201 -1.61 -2.59 -26.18
C ASN A 201 -1.00 -2.43 -24.77
N LYS A 202 0.33 -2.39 -24.71
CA LYS A 202 1.09 -2.27 -23.45
C LYS A 202 1.08 -0.87 -22.83
N ASN A 203 0.57 0.13 -23.56
CA ASN A 203 0.63 1.53 -23.15
C ASN A 203 -0.72 2.06 -22.65
N LEU A 204 -1.73 1.21 -22.47
CA LEU A 204 -3.03 1.62 -21.96
C LEU A 204 -2.88 2.25 -20.56
N THR A 205 -3.33 3.48 -20.45
CA THR A 205 -3.44 4.18 -19.16
C THR A 205 -4.56 3.58 -18.30
N GLY A 206 -4.57 3.89 -17.01
CA GLY A 206 -5.66 3.46 -16.14
C GLY A 206 -7.04 3.96 -16.56
N LYS A 207 -7.10 5.14 -17.21
CA LYS A 207 -8.33 5.72 -17.75
C LYS A 207 -8.83 4.93 -18.95
N GLU A 208 -7.98 4.69 -19.94
CA GLU A 208 -8.32 3.90 -21.15
C GLU A 208 -8.73 2.46 -20.78
N ILE A 209 -8.05 1.85 -19.79
CA ILE A 209 -8.47 0.55 -19.27
C ILE A 209 -9.89 0.63 -18.70
N LYS A 210 -10.20 1.67 -17.93
CA LYS A 210 -11.55 1.83 -17.37
C LYS A 210 -12.62 2.05 -18.46
N GLU A 211 -12.31 2.78 -19.51
CA GLU A 211 -13.15 2.96 -20.68
C GLU A 211 -13.40 1.62 -21.39
N LEU A 212 -12.35 0.83 -21.65
CA LEU A 212 -12.48 -0.52 -22.22
C LEU A 212 -13.37 -1.43 -21.37
N LEU A 213 -13.24 -1.40 -20.04
CA LEU A 213 -14.03 -2.23 -19.12
C LEU A 213 -15.53 -1.92 -19.14
N THR A 214 -15.93 -0.79 -19.69
CA THR A 214 -17.33 -0.37 -19.85
C THR A 214 -17.82 -0.42 -21.30
N ASP A 215 -16.96 -0.82 -22.25
CA ASP A 215 -17.29 -0.91 -23.66
C ASP A 215 -18.09 -2.19 -23.95
N LYS A 216 -19.31 -2.02 -24.46
CA LYS A 216 -20.22 -3.12 -24.78
C LYS A 216 -19.71 -4.02 -25.93
N TYR A 217 -18.85 -3.51 -26.79
CA TYR A 217 -18.29 -4.27 -27.90
C TYR A 217 -17.37 -5.42 -27.44
N TYR A 218 -16.61 -5.18 -26.35
CA TYR A 218 -15.65 -6.13 -25.80
C TYR A 218 -16.17 -6.83 -24.54
N GLN A 219 -17.47 -6.77 -24.28
CA GLN A 219 -18.06 -7.21 -23.00
C GLN A 219 -17.67 -8.63 -22.62
N LYS A 220 -17.70 -9.58 -23.57
CA LYS A 220 -17.39 -11.00 -23.29
C LYS A 220 -15.93 -11.19 -22.87
N GLU A 221 -14.99 -10.65 -23.62
CA GLU A 221 -13.56 -10.76 -23.36
C GLU A 221 -13.18 -10.10 -22.03
N ILE A 222 -13.85 -9.00 -21.71
CA ILE A 222 -13.65 -8.25 -20.48
C ILE A 222 -14.19 -9.01 -19.29
N GLU A 223 -15.37 -9.59 -19.40
CA GLU A 223 -15.96 -10.43 -18.34
C GLU A 223 -15.07 -11.63 -17.99
N GLU A 224 -14.52 -12.31 -19.00
CA GLU A 224 -13.57 -13.41 -18.78
C GLU A 224 -12.35 -12.96 -17.96
N ILE A 225 -11.75 -11.80 -18.29
CA ILE A 225 -10.59 -11.26 -17.58
C ILE A 225 -10.95 -10.87 -16.14
N ILE A 226 -12.11 -10.24 -15.97
CA ILE A 226 -12.59 -9.82 -14.63
C ILE A 226 -12.86 -11.06 -13.78
N ASP A 227 -13.53 -12.08 -14.31
CA ASP A 227 -13.89 -13.28 -13.56
C ASP A 227 -12.65 -14.07 -13.14
N GLU A 228 -11.63 -14.21 -14.00
CA GLU A 228 -10.33 -14.79 -13.62
C GLU A 228 -9.63 -13.98 -12.52
N TYR A 229 -9.66 -12.65 -12.62
CA TYR A 229 -9.05 -11.79 -11.62
C TYR A 229 -9.78 -11.89 -10.28
N ILE A 230 -11.13 -11.89 -10.30
CA ILE A 230 -11.96 -12.02 -9.10
C ILE A 230 -11.77 -13.40 -8.45
N GLU A 231 -11.63 -14.47 -9.25
CA GLU A 231 -11.31 -15.81 -8.74
C GLU A 231 -10.02 -15.80 -7.93
N ASP A 232 -8.93 -15.31 -8.52
CA ASP A 232 -7.62 -15.25 -7.86
C ASP A 232 -7.65 -14.35 -6.61
N LEU A 233 -8.36 -13.22 -6.66
CA LEU A 233 -8.50 -12.29 -5.54
C LEU A 233 -9.33 -12.92 -4.41
N SER A 234 -10.40 -13.62 -4.75
CA SER A 234 -11.29 -14.30 -3.79
C SER A 234 -10.57 -15.39 -3.02
N ILE A 235 -9.74 -16.20 -3.67
CA ILE A 235 -8.93 -17.25 -3.01
C ILE A 235 -8.04 -16.63 -1.92
N GLY A 236 -7.34 -15.54 -2.25
CA GLY A 236 -6.48 -14.87 -1.28
C GLY A 236 -7.26 -14.27 -0.13
N LEU A 237 -8.40 -13.64 -0.39
CA LEU A 237 -9.25 -13.07 0.66
C LEU A 237 -9.92 -14.16 1.51
N ALA A 238 -10.40 -15.24 0.91
CA ALA A 238 -10.99 -16.37 1.66
C ALA A 238 -10.00 -16.97 2.65
N ASN A 239 -8.72 -17.13 2.27
CA ASN A 239 -7.69 -17.58 3.19
C ASN A 239 -7.52 -16.62 4.39
N LEU A 240 -7.52 -15.31 4.14
CA LEU A 240 -7.40 -14.31 5.20
C LEU A 240 -8.65 -14.25 6.08
N ILE A 241 -9.84 -14.37 5.50
CA ILE A 241 -11.10 -14.41 6.23
C ILE A 241 -11.15 -15.65 7.15
N ASN A 242 -10.80 -16.82 6.62
CA ASN A 242 -10.80 -18.08 7.38
C ASN A 242 -9.78 -18.10 8.53
N ILE A 243 -8.69 -17.29 8.44
CA ILE A 243 -7.64 -17.23 9.47
C ILE A 243 -7.97 -16.19 10.54
N PHE A 244 -8.49 -15.02 10.16
CA PHE A 244 -8.59 -13.86 11.03
C PHE A 244 -10.03 -13.50 11.43
N GLU A 245 -11.05 -14.04 10.76
CA GLU A 245 -12.47 -13.73 10.97
C GLU A 245 -12.77 -12.23 11.19
N PRO A 246 -12.35 -11.35 10.29
CA PRO A 246 -12.45 -9.90 10.51
C PRO A 246 -13.90 -9.41 10.39
N GLU A 247 -14.27 -8.37 11.13
CA GLU A 247 -15.54 -7.65 10.95
C GLU A 247 -15.59 -6.92 9.60
N VAL A 248 -14.43 -6.44 9.15
CA VAL A 248 -14.31 -5.62 7.94
C VAL A 248 -12.99 -5.85 7.22
N ILE A 249 -13.05 -5.78 5.90
CA ILE A 249 -11.88 -5.68 5.01
C ILE A 249 -11.93 -4.34 4.31
N SER A 250 -10.90 -3.50 4.50
CA SER A 250 -10.74 -2.26 3.77
C SER A 250 -9.68 -2.41 2.68
N ILE A 251 -10.07 -2.16 1.43
CA ILE A 251 -9.18 -2.27 0.27
C ILE A 251 -8.78 -0.87 -0.22
N GLY A 252 -7.48 -0.61 -0.20
CA GLY A 252 -6.85 0.60 -0.73
C GLY A 252 -6.06 0.37 -2.02
N GLY A 253 -5.22 1.34 -2.37
CA GLY A 253 -4.38 1.29 -3.57
C GLY A 253 -5.17 1.47 -4.87
N GLY A 254 -4.60 0.98 -5.95
CA GLY A 254 -5.18 1.10 -7.30
C GLY A 254 -6.56 0.47 -7.47
N PHE A 255 -6.93 -0.49 -6.63
CA PHE A 255 -8.24 -1.14 -6.63
C PHE A 255 -9.38 -0.13 -6.49
N VAL A 256 -9.19 0.91 -5.69
CA VAL A 256 -10.21 1.95 -5.44
C VAL A 256 -10.71 2.59 -6.75
N HIS A 257 -9.85 2.71 -7.75
CA HIS A 257 -10.22 3.29 -9.05
C HIS A 257 -11.15 2.39 -9.88
N PHE A 258 -11.18 1.09 -9.59
CA PHE A 258 -11.97 0.07 -10.29
C PHE A 258 -13.07 -0.53 -9.41
N LYS A 259 -13.31 0.03 -8.23
CA LYS A 259 -14.27 -0.50 -7.24
C LYS A 259 -15.68 -0.72 -7.81
N ASP A 260 -16.13 0.21 -8.64
CA ASP A 260 -17.49 0.19 -9.24
C ASP A 260 -17.69 -1.03 -10.17
N ILE A 261 -16.60 -1.64 -10.65
CA ILE A 261 -16.60 -2.81 -11.53
C ILE A 261 -16.30 -4.08 -10.74
N LEU A 262 -15.35 -4.02 -9.80
CA LEU A 262 -14.77 -5.20 -9.17
C LEU A 262 -15.43 -5.57 -7.83
N LEU A 263 -15.91 -4.59 -7.04
CA LEU A 263 -16.29 -4.83 -5.64
C LEU A 263 -17.51 -5.74 -5.52
N GLU A 264 -18.56 -5.47 -6.30
CA GLU A 264 -19.78 -6.29 -6.27
C GLU A 264 -19.51 -7.73 -6.73
N LYS A 265 -18.74 -7.90 -7.82
CA LYS A 265 -18.34 -9.23 -8.31
C LYS A 265 -17.53 -9.99 -7.26
N LEU A 266 -16.64 -9.30 -6.55
CA LEU A 266 -15.83 -9.89 -5.47
C LEU A 266 -16.71 -10.37 -4.32
N VAL A 267 -17.63 -9.55 -3.84
CA VAL A 267 -18.57 -9.91 -2.76
C VAL A 267 -19.44 -11.10 -3.19
N ASN A 268 -19.98 -11.07 -4.41
CA ASN A 268 -20.79 -12.15 -4.96
C ASN A 268 -20.01 -13.47 -5.07
N LYS A 269 -18.71 -13.40 -5.42
CA LYS A 269 -17.86 -14.59 -5.49
C LYS A 269 -17.60 -15.18 -4.11
N LEU A 270 -17.30 -14.34 -3.10
CA LEU A 270 -17.06 -14.78 -1.73
C LEU A 270 -18.32 -15.38 -1.06
N ASN A 271 -19.51 -14.98 -1.47
CA ASN A 271 -20.78 -15.52 -0.96
C ASN A 271 -21.17 -16.87 -1.57
N LYS A 272 -20.37 -17.46 -2.47
CA LYS A 272 -20.65 -18.81 -2.97
C LYS A 272 -20.35 -19.86 -1.90
N GLU A 273 -21.13 -20.92 -1.87
CA GLU A 273 -21.17 -21.94 -0.81
C GLU A 273 -19.81 -22.57 -0.49
N ASP A 274 -18.91 -22.68 -1.45
CA ASP A 274 -17.62 -23.37 -1.32
C ASP A 274 -16.42 -22.44 -1.03
N MET A 275 -16.65 -21.14 -0.84
CA MET A 275 -15.56 -20.16 -0.69
C MET A 275 -15.06 -20.02 0.74
N LEU A 276 -15.96 -19.99 1.72
CA LEU A 276 -15.62 -19.77 3.12
C LEU A 276 -15.93 -21.01 3.98
N PHE A 277 -15.11 -21.21 5.00
CA PHE A 277 -15.26 -22.34 5.91
C PHE A 277 -16.63 -22.30 6.61
N ASN A 278 -17.34 -23.45 6.62
CA ASN A 278 -18.67 -23.59 7.21
C ASN A 278 -19.71 -22.54 6.78
N ASN A 279 -19.60 -22.03 5.54
CA ASN A 279 -20.50 -20.99 5.01
C ASN A 279 -20.62 -19.77 5.93
N GLN A 280 -19.52 -19.41 6.60
CA GLN A 280 -19.50 -18.21 7.44
C GLN A 280 -19.85 -16.96 6.62
N ALA A 281 -20.43 -15.95 7.26
CA ALA A 281 -20.81 -14.72 6.60
C ALA A 281 -19.58 -13.99 6.06
N VAL A 282 -19.68 -13.47 4.83
CA VAL A 282 -18.66 -12.61 4.26
C VAL A 282 -18.55 -11.32 5.09
N PRO A 283 -17.35 -10.96 5.58
CA PRO A 283 -17.17 -9.71 6.30
C PRO A 283 -17.50 -8.51 5.42
N LYS A 284 -17.76 -7.37 6.03
CA LYS A 284 -17.99 -6.14 5.27
C LYS A 284 -16.77 -5.76 4.46
N ILE A 285 -16.89 -5.67 3.13
CA ILE A 285 -15.81 -5.24 2.25
C ILE A 285 -16.06 -3.79 1.84
N ILE A 286 -15.10 -2.91 2.16
CA ILE A 286 -15.17 -1.47 1.89
C ILE A 286 -13.87 -0.98 1.23
N THR A 287 -13.88 0.25 0.74
CA THR A 287 -12.67 0.88 0.20
C THR A 287 -12.08 1.88 1.18
N ALA A 288 -10.75 2.01 1.13
CA ALA A 288 -9.98 3.01 1.87
C ALA A 288 -10.45 4.43 1.54
N LYS A 289 -10.41 5.34 2.54
CA LYS A 289 -10.89 6.71 2.42
C LYS A 289 -9.78 7.73 2.18
N LEU A 290 -8.59 7.52 2.76
CA LEU A 290 -7.52 8.50 2.76
C LEU A 290 -6.68 8.51 1.48
N LYS A 291 -6.90 7.55 0.58
CA LYS A 291 -6.25 7.48 -0.74
C LYS A 291 -4.72 7.61 -0.64
N ASN A 292 -4.12 8.49 -1.46
CA ASN A 292 -2.67 8.71 -1.53
C ASN A 292 -2.08 9.44 -0.31
N ASP A 293 -2.90 9.98 0.57
CA ASP A 293 -2.42 10.66 1.78
C ASP A 293 -2.23 9.70 2.97
N ALA A 294 -2.72 8.47 2.84
CA ALA A 294 -2.68 7.49 3.91
C ALA A 294 -1.25 7.16 4.37
N GLY A 295 -0.30 7.00 3.44
CA GLY A 295 1.10 6.76 3.76
C GLY A 295 1.72 7.91 4.55
N ILE A 296 1.51 9.15 4.08
CA ILE A 296 1.99 10.37 4.71
C ILE A 296 1.45 10.50 6.13
N VAL A 297 0.12 10.42 6.30
CA VAL A 297 -0.53 10.60 7.60
C VAL A 297 -0.16 9.47 8.56
N GLY A 298 -0.17 8.23 8.10
CA GLY A 298 0.11 7.06 8.93
C GLY A 298 1.56 6.96 9.41
N SER A 299 2.51 7.52 8.66
CA SER A 299 3.92 7.49 9.04
C SER A 299 4.20 8.23 10.35
N VAL A 300 3.39 9.25 10.71
CA VAL A 300 3.56 10.11 11.89
C VAL A 300 2.61 9.79 13.05
N ILE A 301 1.73 8.81 12.90
CA ILE A 301 0.85 8.39 14.00
C ILE A 301 1.66 7.53 14.97
N GLU A 302 1.68 7.95 16.24
CA GLU A 302 2.34 7.17 17.29
C GLU A 302 1.51 5.95 17.63
N TYR A 303 2.18 4.82 17.68
CA TYR A 303 1.59 3.56 18.09
C TYR A 303 1.38 3.56 19.60
N LYS A 304 0.15 3.30 20.01
CA LYS A 304 -0.13 2.85 21.39
C LYS A 304 -0.17 1.32 21.33
N ASP A 305 0.88 0.67 21.84
CA ASP A 305 0.92 -0.79 22.02
C ASP A 305 -0.20 -1.29 22.92
#